data_68ce44acbd7a3eabd46203d16c9a92c1
#
_entry.id   68ce44acbd7a3eabd46203d16c9a92c1
#
_cell.length_a   1.000
_cell.length_b   1.000
_cell.length_c   1.000
_cell.angle_alpha   90.00
_cell.angle_beta   90.00
_cell.angle_gamma   90.00
#
_symmetry.space_group_name_H-M   'P 1'
#
loop_
_entity.id
_entity.type
_entity.pdbx_description
1 polymer ?
#
loop_
_entity_poly.entity_id
_entity_poly.type
_entity_poly.pdbx_seq_one_letter_code
_entity_poly.pdbx_strand_id
1 'polypeptide(L)'
;IDIDLEKVKLTALIHDYCKNVSKDEFLEIIKKYNLDLDFYKKTNFKIWHALLAPYIIEVELGIKDQEILNAVKYHTTGYNEMSDLDFIIYLADLTEDERPYPEASLLRALAYQDYKKAAVLTCYYQMQVLEKMKLEIHPYTLGMYNSYKYLLKEDNLENLVKVKDILEGIKLQ
;
A
#
# COMPACT_ATOMS: atom_id res chain seq x y z
N ILE A 1 -6.10 -16.66 10.85
CA ILE A 1 -6.01 -16.47 9.37
C ILE A 1 -5.47 -17.77 8.79
N ASP A 2 -6.16 -18.35 7.83
CA ASP A 2 -5.67 -19.48 7.05
C ASP A 2 -4.98 -18.91 5.79
N ILE A 3 -3.66 -18.69 5.90
CA ILE A 3 -2.86 -18.12 4.82
C ILE A 3 -1.54 -18.88 4.70
N ASP A 4 -1.08 -19.10 3.49
CA ASP A 4 0.21 -19.70 3.18
C ASP A 4 1.36 -18.76 3.61
N LEU A 5 2.04 -19.12 4.69
CA LEU A 5 3.15 -18.34 5.23
C LEU A 5 4.35 -18.24 4.28
N GLU A 6 4.60 -19.25 3.45
CA GLU A 6 5.69 -19.20 2.46
C GLU A 6 5.35 -18.20 1.37
N LYS A 7 4.07 -18.12 0.97
CA LYS A 7 3.59 -17.12 0.03
C LYS A 7 3.73 -15.70 0.64
N VAL A 8 3.36 -15.51 1.90
CA VAL A 8 3.54 -14.21 2.61
C VAL A 8 5.00 -13.80 2.65
N LYS A 9 5.89 -14.70 3.06
CA LYS A 9 7.35 -14.44 3.14
C LYS A 9 7.93 -14.08 1.77
N LEU A 10 7.59 -14.84 0.73
CA LEU A 10 8.04 -14.58 -0.63
C LEU A 10 7.57 -13.20 -1.09
N THR A 11 6.30 -12.89 -0.91
CA THR A 11 5.72 -11.61 -1.33
C THR A 11 6.35 -10.45 -0.58
N ALA A 12 6.55 -10.57 0.74
CA ALA A 12 7.23 -9.58 1.55
C ALA A 12 8.68 -9.34 1.09
N LEU A 13 9.39 -10.40 0.68
CA LEU A 13 10.76 -10.27 0.19
C LEU A 13 10.86 -9.50 -1.13
N ILE A 14 9.86 -9.64 -2.01
CA ILE A 14 9.91 -9.10 -3.37
C ILE A 14 9.05 -7.85 -3.59
N HIS A 15 8.29 -7.38 -2.59
CA HIS A 15 7.35 -6.26 -2.78
C HIS A 15 8.02 -4.99 -3.33
N ASP A 16 9.24 -4.71 -2.87
CA ASP A 16 10.07 -3.57 -3.27
C ASP A 16 11.14 -3.92 -4.34
N TYR A 17 11.03 -5.09 -4.99
CA TYR A 17 12.03 -5.57 -5.98
C TYR A 17 12.36 -4.54 -7.04
N CYS A 18 11.38 -3.75 -7.49
CA CYS A 18 11.53 -2.76 -8.55
C CYS A 18 11.79 -1.33 -8.02
N LYS A 19 12.08 -1.13 -6.74
CA LYS A 19 12.21 0.21 -6.12
C LYS A 19 13.31 1.07 -6.74
N ASN A 20 14.37 0.45 -7.25
CA ASN A 20 15.51 1.13 -7.84
C ASN A 20 15.51 1.13 -9.38
N VAL A 21 14.46 0.66 -10.02
CA VAL A 21 14.29 0.70 -11.48
C VAL A 21 14.15 2.14 -11.94
N SER A 22 14.89 2.53 -12.96
CA SER A 22 14.89 3.88 -13.51
C SER A 22 13.59 4.23 -14.24
N LYS A 23 13.33 5.52 -14.40
CA LYS A 23 12.16 5.98 -15.14
C LYS A 23 12.17 5.52 -16.60
N ASP A 24 13.35 5.50 -17.23
CA ASP A 24 13.49 5.10 -18.63
C ASP A 24 13.19 3.61 -18.82
N GLU A 25 13.65 2.76 -17.90
CA GLU A 25 13.30 1.33 -17.89
C GLU A 25 11.80 1.10 -17.69
N PHE A 26 11.14 1.85 -16.80
CA PHE A 26 9.68 1.78 -16.66
C PHE A 26 8.94 2.25 -17.91
N LEU A 27 9.43 3.27 -18.62
CA LEU A 27 8.84 3.71 -19.89
C LEU A 27 8.96 2.64 -20.98
N GLU A 28 10.07 1.89 -21.02
CA GLU A 28 10.19 0.74 -21.92
C GLU A 28 9.21 -0.38 -21.60
N ILE A 29 8.94 -0.64 -20.31
CA ILE A 29 7.93 -1.60 -19.88
C ILE A 29 6.52 -1.17 -20.28
N ILE A 30 6.16 0.10 -20.03
CA ILE A 30 4.89 0.67 -20.44
C ILE A 30 4.68 0.50 -21.95
N LYS A 31 5.69 0.79 -22.76
CA LYS A 31 5.68 0.63 -24.21
C LYS A 31 5.58 -0.84 -24.62
N LYS A 32 6.43 -1.70 -24.03
CA LYS A 32 6.49 -3.14 -24.37
C LYS A 32 5.15 -3.84 -24.14
N TYR A 33 4.45 -3.51 -23.07
CA TYR A 33 3.17 -4.12 -22.70
C TYR A 33 1.95 -3.31 -23.15
N ASN A 34 2.17 -2.24 -23.95
CA ASN A 34 1.11 -1.34 -24.45
C ASN A 34 0.19 -0.83 -23.32
N LEU A 35 0.80 -0.39 -22.21
CA LEU A 35 0.06 0.13 -21.07
C LEU A 35 -0.32 1.60 -21.30
N ASP A 36 -1.33 2.08 -20.59
CA ASP A 36 -1.78 3.48 -20.67
C ASP A 36 -0.74 4.44 -20.09
N LEU A 37 0.09 5.02 -20.97
CA LEU A 37 1.12 5.98 -20.57
C LEU A 37 0.54 7.22 -19.86
N ASP A 38 -0.66 7.66 -20.24
CA ASP A 38 -1.26 8.85 -19.64
C ASP A 38 -1.73 8.59 -18.22
N PHE A 39 -2.16 7.36 -17.90
CA PHE A 39 -2.40 6.93 -16.54
C PHE A 39 -1.12 7.05 -15.69
N TYR A 40 0.01 6.52 -16.17
CA TYR A 40 1.28 6.58 -15.44
C TYR A 40 1.81 8.02 -15.31
N LYS A 41 1.67 8.87 -16.33
CA LYS A 41 2.08 10.29 -16.26
C LYS A 41 1.32 11.07 -15.18
N LYS A 42 0.06 10.75 -14.93
CA LYS A 42 -0.77 11.34 -13.88
C LYS A 42 -0.49 10.74 -12.50
N THR A 43 0.20 9.61 -12.45
CA THR A 43 0.53 8.90 -11.23
C THR A 43 1.89 9.36 -10.70
N ASN A 44 2.01 9.56 -9.38
CA ASN A 44 3.29 9.90 -8.77
C ASN A 44 4.32 8.81 -9.08
N PHE A 45 5.49 9.22 -9.59
CA PHE A 45 6.57 8.30 -9.98
C PHE A 45 6.99 7.36 -8.84
N LYS A 46 6.91 7.82 -7.58
CA LYS A 46 7.27 7.01 -6.40
C LYS A 46 6.49 5.70 -6.27
N ILE A 47 5.31 5.58 -6.89
CA ILE A 47 4.52 4.34 -6.82
C ILE A 47 4.61 3.48 -8.10
N TRP A 48 5.35 3.92 -9.11
CA TRP A 48 5.54 3.14 -10.34
C TRP A 48 6.21 1.80 -10.08
N HIS A 49 7.15 1.76 -9.12
CA HIS A 49 7.84 0.53 -8.75
C HIS A 49 6.87 -0.60 -8.33
N ALA A 50 5.78 -0.25 -7.65
CA ALA A 50 4.75 -1.20 -7.28
C ALA A 50 3.86 -1.57 -8.47
N LEU A 51 3.29 -0.57 -9.15
CA LEU A 51 2.32 -0.76 -10.23
C LEU A 51 2.88 -1.53 -11.44
N LEU A 52 4.19 -1.39 -11.72
CA LEU A 52 4.87 -2.02 -12.85
C LEU A 52 5.65 -3.29 -12.46
N ALA A 53 5.83 -3.56 -11.16
CA ALA A 53 6.56 -4.73 -10.68
C ALA A 53 6.07 -6.07 -11.24
N PRO A 54 4.76 -6.34 -11.40
CA PRO A 54 4.30 -7.61 -11.95
C PRO A 54 4.93 -7.98 -13.28
N TYR A 55 5.12 -7.00 -14.17
CA TYR A 55 5.69 -7.22 -15.51
C TYR A 55 7.17 -7.60 -15.47
N ILE A 56 7.89 -7.11 -14.47
CA ILE A 56 9.32 -7.39 -14.27
C ILE A 56 9.48 -8.73 -13.54
N ILE A 57 8.76 -8.92 -12.45
CA ILE A 57 8.81 -10.10 -11.59
C ILE A 57 8.44 -11.36 -12.37
N GLU A 58 7.41 -11.30 -13.22
CA GLU A 58 7.02 -12.45 -14.05
C GLU A 58 8.16 -12.86 -15.00
N VAL A 59 8.85 -11.91 -15.61
CA VAL A 59 9.93 -12.16 -16.56
C VAL A 59 11.23 -12.59 -15.85
N GLU A 60 11.63 -11.89 -14.80
CA GLU A 60 12.93 -12.08 -14.17
C GLU A 60 12.95 -13.20 -13.13
N LEU A 61 11.85 -13.35 -12.37
CA LEU A 61 11.75 -14.34 -11.30
C LEU A 61 10.85 -15.54 -11.67
N GLY A 62 10.13 -15.47 -12.80
CA GLY A 62 9.23 -16.52 -13.24
C GLY A 62 7.98 -16.71 -12.37
N ILE A 63 7.66 -15.73 -11.50
CA ILE A 63 6.51 -15.78 -10.59
C ILE A 63 5.26 -15.36 -11.36
N LYS A 64 4.27 -16.28 -11.44
CA LYS A 64 3.01 -16.09 -12.17
C LYS A 64 1.77 -16.16 -11.27
N ASP A 65 1.95 -16.38 -9.98
CA ASP A 65 0.87 -16.40 -9.01
C ASP A 65 0.23 -14.99 -8.91
N GLN A 66 -1.03 -14.88 -9.37
CA GLN A 66 -1.71 -13.59 -9.45
C GLN A 66 -1.95 -12.95 -8.08
N GLU A 67 -2.10 -13.73 -7.03
CA GLU A 67 -2.26 -13.22 -5.68
C GLU A 67 -0.97 -12.55 -5.21
N ILE A 68 0.20 -13.16 -5.46
CA ILE A 68 1.51 -12.56 -5.19
C ILE A 68 1.70 -11.29 -6.03
N LEU A 69 1.44 -11.37 -7.33
CA LEU A 69 1.63 -10.23 -8.24
C LEU A 69 0.70 -9.06 -7.89
N ASN A 70 -0.54 -9.33 -7.48
CA ASN A 70 -1.47 -8.29 -7.02
C ASN A 70 -0.99 -7.66 -5.71
N ALA A 71 -0.57 -8.45 -4.73
CA ALA A 71 -0.07 -7.93 -3.46
C ALA A 71 1.15 -7.03 -3.67
N VAL A 72 2.08 -7.41 -4.54
CA VAL A 72 3.21 -6.55 -4.93
C VAL A 72 2.72 -5.29 -5.65
N LYS A 73 1.78 -5.42 -6.60
CA LYS A 73 1.27 -4.29 -7.39
C LYS A 73 0.62 -3.21 -6.54
N TYR A 74 -0.12 -3.61 -5.52
CA TYR A 74 -0.97 -2.72 -4.75
C TYR A 74 -0.46 -2.42 -3.35
N HIS A 75 0.76 -2.85 -2.99
CA HIS A 75 1.29 -2.66 -1.65
C HIS A 75 1.41 -1.19 -1.22
N THR A 76 1.53 -0.26 -2.16
CA THR A 76 1.63 1.19 -1.86
C THR A 76 0.29 1.91 -1.87
N THR A 77 -0.68 1.43 -2.65
CA THR A 77 -1.96 2.13 -2.87
C THR A 77 -3.15 1.42 -2.26
N GLY A 78 -3.08 0.11 -2.05
CA GLY A 78 -4.25 -0.72 -1.92
C GLY A 78 -5.11 -0.69 -3.19
N TYR A 79 -6.26 -1.37 -3.19
CA TYR A 79 -7.28 -1.30 -4.24
C TYR A 79 -8.63 -1.84 -3.72
N ASN A 80 -9.67 -1.83 -4.59
CA ASN A 80 -11.04 -2.10 -4.16
C ASN A 80 -11.39 -3.58 -3.89
N GLU A 81 -10.55 -4.54 -4.27
CA GLU A 81 -10.81 -5.99 -4.15
C GLU A 81 -9.60 -6.72 -3.55
N MET A 82 -9.22 -6.36 -2.31
CA MET A 82 -8.02 -6.90 -1.66
C MET A 82 -8.24 -8.30 -1.08
N SER A 83 -7.32 -9.22 -1.37
CA SER A 83 -7.16 -10.50 -0.69
C SER A 83 -6.54 -10.32 0.71
N ASP A 84 -6.50 -11.38 1.50
CA ASP A 84 -5.82 -11.35 2.80
C ASP A 84 -4.32 -11.07 2.64
N LEU A 85 -3.69 -11.61 1.59
CA LEU A 85 -2.28 -11.33 1.28
C LEU A 85 -2.07 -9.84 0.95
N ASP A 86 -2.94 -9.24 0.15
CA ASP A 86 -2.86 -7.82 -0.19
C ASP A 86 -2.91 -6.94 1.08
N PHE A 87 -3.86 -7.22 1.98
CA PHE A 87 -3.97 -6.49 3.25
C PHE A 87 -2.72 -6.61 4.11
N ILE A 88 -2.16 -7.82 4.21
CA ILE A 88 -0.98 -8.10 5.03
C ILE A 88 0.24 -7.37 4.48
N ILE A 89 0.51 -7.46 3.18
CA ILE A 89 1.68 -6.83 2.57
C ILE A 89 1.56 -5.30 2.61
N TYR A 90 0.38 -4.75 2.27
CA TYR A 90 0.11 -3.31 2.37
C TYR A 90 0.36 -2.78 3.79
N LEU A 91 -0.17 -3.48 4.81
CA LEU A 91 -0.03 -3.06 6.20
C LEU A 91 1.41 -3.22 6.71
N ALA A 92 2.08 -4.32 6.35
CA ALA A 92 3.44 -4.61 6.79
C ALA A 92 4.43 -3.55 6.33
N ASP A 93 4.39 -3.14 5.05
CA ASP A 93 5.24 -2.07 4.52
C ASP A 93 5.05 -0.76 5.30
N LEU A 94 3.80 -0.40 5.60
CA LEU A 94 3.48 0.88 6.25
C LEU A 94 3.68 0.87 7.78
N THR A 95 3.84 -0.30 8.40
CA THR A 95 3.96 -0.44 9.85
C THR A 95 5.24 -1.14 10.31
N GLU A 96 6.21 -1.32 9.45
CA GLU A 96 7.51 -1.91 9.79
C GLU A 96 8.19 -1.18 10.97
N ASP A 97 9.06 -1.87 11.71
CA ASP A 97 9.65 -1.35 12.97
C ASP A 97 10.49 -0.08 12.78
N GLU A 98 11.07 0.10 11.61
CA GLU A 98 11.91 1.25 11.27
C GLU A 98 11.11 2.52 10.93
N ARG A 99 9.77 2.44 10.82
CA ARG A 99 8.95 3.62 10.53
C ARG A 99 8.97 4.59 11.72
N PRO A 100 9.44 5.83 11.51
CA PRO A 100 9.71 6.78 12.60
C PRO A 100 8.48 7.48 13.17
N TYR A 101 7.28 7.14 12.73
CA TYR A 101 6.06 7.81 13.19
C TYR A 101 5.37 7.04 14.34
N PRO A 102 4.91 7.74 15.38
CA PRO A 102 4.36 7.13 16.60
C PRO A 102 3.17 6.18 16.36
N GLU A 103 2.40 6.44 15.30
CA GLU A 103 1.21 5.68 14.95
C GLU A 103 1.55 4.27 14.45
N ALA A 104 2.75 4.02 13.94
CA ALA A 104 3.17 2.70 13.46
C ALA A 104 3.02 1.65 14.57
N SER A 105 3.39 1.96 15.81
CA SER A 105 3.24 1.06 16.95
C SER A 105 1.76 0.79 17.30
N LEU A 106 0.90 1.80 17.21
CA LEU A 106 -0.53 1.66 17.46
C LEU A 106 -1.20 0.83 16.37
N LEU A 107 -0.84 1.08 15.09
CA LEU A 107 -1.34 0.32 13.95
C LEU A 107 -0.89 -1.14 14.00
N ARG A 108 0.36 -1.41 14.42
CA ARG A 108 0.83 -2.78 14.69
C ARG A 108 0.03 -3.46 15.79
N ALA A 109 -0.23 -2.80 16.90
CA ALA A 109 -1.05 -3.36 17.98
C ALA A 109 -2.48 -3.67 17.52
N LEU A 110 -3.07 -2.81 16.70
CA LEU A 110 -4.37 -3.06 16.08
C LEU A 110 -4.33 -4.21 15.08
N ALA A 111 -3.24 -4.34 14.31
CA ALA A 111 -3.06 -5.40 13.31
C ALA A 111 -3.13 -6.80 13.93
N TYR A 112 -2.63 -7.00 15.14
CA TYR A 112 -2.74 -8.27 15.87
C TYR A 112 -4.18 -8.60 16.27
N GLN A 113 -5.06 -7.63 16.35
CA GLN A 113 -6.48 -7.81 16.69
C GLN A 113 -7.34 -7.93 15.44
N ASP A 114 -7.15 -7.01 14.49
CA ASP A 114 -7.90 -6.92 13.23
C ASP A 114 -7.03 -6.23 12.16
N TYR A 115 -6.28 -7.02 11.38
CA TYR A 115 -5.36 -6.52 10.36
C TYR A 115 -6.06 -5.78 9.21
N LYS A 116 -7.29 -6.20 8.84
CA LYS A 116 -8.08 -5.50 7.79
C LYS A 116 -8.47 -4.11 8.26
N LYS A 117 -8.95 -3.99 9.48
CA LYS A 117 -9.27 -2.72 10.09
C LYS A 117 -8.04 -1.82 10.24
N ALA A 118 -6.90 -2.39 10.69
CA ALA A 118 -5.64 -1.67 10.76
C ALA A 118 -5.21 -1.14 9.39
N ALA A 119 -5.32 -1.94 8.33
CA ALA A 119 -4.97 -1.53 6.98
C ALA A 119 -5.87 -0.39 6.46
N VAL A 120 -7.18 -0.47 6.69
CA VAL A 120 -8.12 0.61 6.29
C VAL A 120 -7.86 1.89 7.07
N LEU A 121 -7.52 1.78 8.35
CA LEU A 121 -7.12 2.93 9.17
C LEU A 121 -5.83 3.55 8.66
N THR A 122 -4.84 2.73 8.30
CA THR A 122 -3.58 3.18 7.68
C THR A 122 -3.84 3.91 6.36
N CYS A 123 -4.72 3.37 5.51
CA CYS A 123 -5.16 4.02 4.28
C CYS A 123 -5.77 5.39 4.54
N TYR A 124 -6.65 5.50 5.53
CA TYR A 124 -7.25 6.78 5.93
C TYR A 124 -6.19 7.81 6.33
N TYR A 125 -5.21 7.43 7.16
CA TYR A 125 -4.12 8.33 7.54
C TYR A 125 -3.24 8.74 6.38
N GLN A 126 -2.90 7.80 5.51
CA GLN A 126 -2.14 8.10 4.30
C GLN A 126 -2.86 9.16 3.45
N MET A 127 -4.18 9.04 3.29
CA MET A 127 -4.99 10.03 2.57
C MET A 127 -4.94 11.42 3.25
N GLN A 128 -5.06 11.48 4.59
CA GLN A 128 -4.98 12.73 5.33
C GLN A 128 -3.60 13.41 5.18
N VAL A 129 -2.52 12.63 5.18
CA VAL A 129 -1.16 13.15 4.95
C VAL A 129 -1.03 13.71 3.53
N LEU A 130 -1.50 12.98 2.52
CA LEU A 130 -1.47 13.44 1.12
C LEU A 130 -2.27 14.73 0.94
N GLU A 131 -3.47 14.83 1.52
CA GLU A 131 -4.30 16.05 1.49
C GLU A 131 -3.58 17.24 2.14
N LYS A 132 -2.98 17.06 3.32
CA LYS A 132 -2.19 18.11 4.00
C LYS A 132 -1.01 18.58 3.14
N MET A 133 -0.38 17.66 2.43
CA MET A 133 0.72 17.94 1.49
C MET A 133 0.24 18.51 0.15
N LYS A 134 -1.08 18.64 -0.07
CA LYS A 134 -1.71 19.03 -1.34
C LYS A 134 -1.28 18.12 -2.51
N LEU A 135 -1.08 16.84 -2.23
CA LEU A 135 -0.78 15.81 -3.21
C LEU A 135 -2.08 15.09 -3.62
N GLU A 136 -2.12 14.67 -4.88
CA GLU A 136 -3.25 13.91 -5.40
C GLU A 136 -3.30 12.51 -4.81
N ILE A 137 -4.50 12.09 -4.38
CA ILE A 137 -4.75 10.74 -3.89
C ILE A 137 -4.99 9.82 -5.09
N HIS A 138 -4.24 8.73 -5.16
CA HIS A 138 -4.36 7.78 -6.25
C HIS A 138 -5.76 7.13 -6.28
N PRO A 139 -6.38 6.90 -7.47
CA PRO A 139 -7.70 6.27 -7.57
C PRO A 139 -7.83 4.93 -6.87
N TYR A 140 -6.77 4.10 -6.87
CA TYR A 140 -6.76 2.82 -6.15
C TYR A 140 -6.86 2.99 -4.63
N THR A 141 -6.19 3.99 -4.06
CA THR A 141 -6.27 4.32 -2.63
C THR A 141 -7.69 4.76 -2.25
N LEU A 142 -8.31 5.60 -3.07
CA LEU A 142 -9.73 5.97 -2.91
C LEU A 142 -10.64 4.74 -3.02
N GLY A 143 -10.36 3.85 -3.97
CA GLY A 143 -11.08 2.58 -4.16
C GLY A 143 -11.00 1.70 -2.92
N MET A 144 -9.80 1.47 -2.38
CA MET A 144 -9.58 0.74 -1.14
C MET A 144 -10.40 1.34 0.01
N TYR A 145 -10.23 2.63 0.28
CA TYR A 145 -10.94 3.29 1.37
C TYR A 145 -12.47 3.15 1.22
N ASN A 146 -13.01 3.44 0.04
CA ASN A 146 -14.44 3.37 -0.20
C ASN A 146 -15.02 1.95 -0.06
N SER A 147 -14.29 0.92 -0.48
CA SER A 147 -14.72 -0.47 -0.37
C SER A 147 -14.72 -0.98 1.07
N TYR A 148 -13.78 -0.51 1.90
CA TYR A 148 -13.56 -1.11 3.22
C TYR A 148 -13.79 -0.18 4.42
N LYS A 149 -14.15 1.11 4.22
CA LYS A 149 -14.40 2.07 5.31
C LYS A 149 -15.49 1.63 6.31
N TYR A 150 -16.36 0.70 5.92
CA TYR A 150 -17.36 0.12 6.84
C TYR A 150 -16.74 -0.66 8.01
N LEU A 151 -15.46 -1.07 7.90
CA LEU A 151 -14.70 -1.68 8.98
C LEU A 151 -14.33 -0.66 10.07
N LEU A 152 -14.36 0.63 9.77
CA LEU A 152 -14.12 1.73 10.69
C LEU A 152 -15.46 2.19 11.28
N LYS A 153 -16.03 1.41 12.22
CA LYS A 153 -17.27 1.78 12.92
C LYS A 153 -17.04 2.99 13.84
N GLU A 154 -18.12 3.72 14.17
CA GLU A 154 -18.07 4.96 14.98
C GLU A 154 -17.31 4.83 16.30
N ASP A 155 -17.37 3.68 16.97
CA ASP A 155 -16.65 3.41 18.22
C ASP A 155 -15.11 3.52 18.10
N ASN A 156 -14.58 3.58 16.88
CA ASN A 156 -13.14 3.70 16.61
C ASN A 156 -12.75 5.13 16.18
N LEU A 157 -13.71 5.99 15.92
CA LEU A 157 -13.45 7.40 15.57
C LEU A 157 -12.84 8.15 16.77
N GLU A 158 -13.17 7.82 18.02
CA GLU A 158 -12.49 8.39 19.20
C GLU A 158 -11.01 7.99 19.27
N ASN A 159 -10.67 6.75 18.90
CA ASN A 159 -9.28 6.33 18.74
C ASN A 159 -8.64 6.99 17.51
N LEU A 160 -9.41 7.23 16.44
CA LEU A 160 -9.00 8.01 15.29
C LEU A 160 -8.73 9.48 15.63
N VAL A 161 -9.54 10.09 16.48
CA VAL A 161 -9.34 11.48 16.96
C VAL A 161 -8.07 11.57 17.80
N LYS A 162 -7.83 10.63 18.73
CA LYS A 162 -6.56 10.58 19.49
C LYS A 162 -5.33 10.45 18.57
N VAL A 163 -5.43 9.67 17.52
CA VAL A 163 -4.34 9.54 16.55
C VAL A 163 -4.25 10.80 15.67
N LYS A 164 -5.37 11.46 15.37
CA LYS A 164 -5.38 12.78 14.71
C LYS A 164 -4.65 13.83 15.55
N ASP A 165 -4.90 13.85 16.86
CA ASP A 165 -4.22 14.78 17.78
C ASP A 165 -2.71 14.50 17.84
N ILE A 166 -2.29 13.24 17.75
CA ILE A 166 -0.89 12.83 17.65
C ILE A 166 -0.28 13.27 16.30
N LEU A 167 -1.00 13.09 15.17
CA LEU A 167 -0.57 13.54 13.84
C LEU A 167 -0.42 15.06 13.75
N GLU A 168 -1.29 15.83 14.42
CA GLU A 168 -1.19 17.30 14.50
C GLU A 168 0.01 17.77 15.34
N GLY A 169 0.48 16.92 16.27
CA GLY A 169 1.70 17.16 17.08
C GLY A 169 3.00 16.90 16.34
N ILE A 170 2.99 16.16 15.22
CA ILE A 170 4.17 15.91 14.39
C ILE A 170 4.38 17.12 13.49
N LYS A 171 5.26 18.05 13.92
CA LYS A 171 5.86 19.01 12.98
C LYS A 171 6.62 18.20 11.95
N LEU A 172 6.18 18.28 10.69
CA LEU A 172 6.93 17.80 9.54
C LEU A 172 8.33 18.44 9.59
N GLN A 173 9.33 17.68 10.05
CA GLN A 173 10.74 18.02 9.88
C GLN A 173 11.18 17.66 8.47
#